data_cbc0aea7517b75976365aea346122ee0
#
_entry.id   cbc0aea7517b75976365aea346122ee0
#
_cell.length_a   1.000
_cell.length_b   1.000
_cell.length_c   1.000
_cell.angle_alpha   90.00
_cell.angle_beta   90.00
_cell.angle_gamma   90.00
#
_symmetry.space_group_name_H-M   'P 1'
#
loop_
_entity.id
_entity.type
_entity.pdbx_description
1 polymer ?
#
loop_
_entity_poly.entity_id
_entity_poly.type
_entity_poly.pdbx_seq_one_letter_code
_entity_poly.pdbx_strand_id
1 'polypeptide(L)'
;MNKRLPSALFALALLTTAACTPAPKENKVADPGASVSGTVELWHFFTEREADAIDQVIKDFESSHPNIKVTVKSGQDDSKVTQAIGAGNGPDIGLSYSTDIVGKFCSSGAWVDLTPYINRDKVDLNQLNATTRSYTEFGGKRCAMPFLADAYGMFYNKDLFAKAGIAGPPKTLDELTEDAKKLTVRNSDGSLKTVGFLPLYDFYENAAAHLAPAVGAKWLTDDGKSAVGTDPAWKTLLTWQKNLVDWYGYANLTKFKAGLGDEFSADNAFQKGQVAINIDAEYRLAFLKDQAPSLKYGVAPLPASDASRYGGGYVTGNIMGISKNAKNPEAAWALIKYLTTDDAAVTKLAGLIKNVPTTTKSIADPTLNADPDFKAFIDIFNSPNSQTTPPSASGPAYQETFGQFLLTYQAGKVKDLNAGLADADKQVNSVMQLGG
;
A
#
# COMPACT_ATOMS: atom_id res chain seq x y z
N MET A 1 60.78 -16.71 59.98
CA MET A 1 61.60 -16.39 58.77
C MET A 1 60.64 -15.93 57.69
N ASN A 2 60.52 -14.60 57.55
CA ASN A 2 59.59 -13.93 56.60
C ASN A 2 60.33 -13.75 55.28
N LYS A 3 59.72 -14.23 54.20
CA LYS A 3 60.11 -13.83 52.83
C LYS A 3 58.96 -13.08 52.19
N ARG A 4 59.15 -11.80 51.98
CA ARG A 4 58.27 -10.89 51.19
C ARG A 4 58.55 -11.10 49.72
N LEU A 5 57.49 -11.29 48.94
CA LEU A 5 57.54 -11.19 47.45
C LEU A 5 57.13 -9.78 47.02
N PRO A 6 57.73 -9.21 45.97
CA PRO A 6 57.39 -7.88 45.52
C PRO A 6 56.19 -7.92 44.54
N SER A 7 55.29 -6.95 44.68
CA SER A 7 54.16 -6.70 43.81
C SER A 7 54.64 -6.07 42.47
N ALA A 8 54.45 -6.74 41.37
CA ALA A 8 54.65 -6.18 40.03
C ALA A 8 53.33 -5.50 39.58
N LEU A 9 53.34 -4.17 39.40
CA LEU A 9 52.29 -3.43 38.73
C LEU A 9 52.33 -3.70 37.22
N PHE A 10 51.31 -4.35 36.70
CA PHE A 10 51.05 -4.39 35.27
C PHE A 10 50.24 -3.16 34.88
N ALA A 11 50.86 -2.23 34.15
CA ALA A 11 50.17 -1.12 33.51
C ALA A 11 49.48 -1.66 32.22
N LEU A 12 48.15 -1.76 32.24
CA LEU A 12 47.35 -2.14 31.11
C LEU A 12 47.16 -0.89 30.21
N ALA A 13 47.90 -0.82 29.12
CA ALA A 13 47.71 0.20 28.09
C ALA A 13 46.43 -0.14 27.28
N LEU A 14 45.36 0.62 27.52
CA LEU A 14 44.17 0.59 26.67
C LEU A 14 44.47 1.24 25.31
N LEU A 15 44.73 0.44 24.29
CA LEU A 15 44.72 0.86 22.90
C LEU A 15 43.24 1.06 22.48
N THR A 16 42.78 2.29 22.48
CA THR A 16 41.50 2.65 21.82
C THR A 16 41.72 2.62 20.30
N THR A 17 41.33 1.51 19.68
CA THR A 17 41.15 1.44 18.23
C THR A 17 39.91 2.28 17.89
N ALA A 18 40.12 3.51 17.43
CA ALA A 18 39.08 4.27 16.75
C ALA A 18 38.68 3.48 15.49
N ALA A 19 37.57 2.76 15.57
CA ALA A 19 36.95 2.19 14.38
C ALA A 19 36.45 3.37 13.53
N CYS A 20 37.22 3.72 12.50
CA CYS A 20 36.75 4.60 11.45
C CYS A 20 35.60 3.88 10.73
N THR A 21 34.38 4.18 11.11
CA THR A 21 33.21 3.85 10.31
C THR A 21 33.38 4.63 9.00
N PRO A 22 33.49 3.99 7.83
CA PRO A 22 33.57 4.72 6.58
C PRO A 22 32.32 5.54 6.44
N ALA A 23 32.48 6.84 6.16
CA ALA A 23 31.36 7.71 5.85
C ALA A 23 30.53 7.08 4.70
N PRO A 24 29.20 7.20 4.72
CA PRO A 24 28.36 6.73 3.63
C PRO A 24 28.91 7.30 2.31
N LYS A 25 29.16 6.43 1.33
CA LYS A 25 29.54 6.88 -0.01
C LYS A 25 28.41 7.76 -0.53
N GLU A 26 28.66 9.04 -0.71
CA GLU A 26 27.76 9.90 -1.48
C GLU A 26 27.58 9.29 -2.87
N ASN A 27 26.35 9.05 -3.29
CA ASN A 27 26.05 8.63 -4.66
C ASN A 27 26.40 9.79 -5.59
N LYS A 28 27.57 9.70 -6.24
CA LYS A 28 27.94 10.65 -7.28
C LYS A 28 27.10 10.38 -8.50
N VAL A 29 26.20 11.30 -8.78
CA VAL A 29 25.38 11.31 -9.99
C VAL A 29 26.25 11.83 -11.14
N ALA A 30 26.14 11.21 -12.34
CA ALA A 30 26.88 11.64 -13.52
C ALA A 30 26.52 13.08 -13.94
N ASP A 31 27.40 13.73 -14.69
CA ASP A 31 27.17 15.09 -15.17
C ASP A 31 25.94 15.16 -16.11
N PRO A 32 25.23 16.31 -16.12
CA PRO A 32 24.14 16.53 -17.06
C PRO A 32 24.62 16.36 -18.51
N GLY A 33 23.89 15.58 -19.31
CA GLY A 33 24.22 15.34 -20.72
C GLY A 33 25.22 14.23 -21.00
N ALA A 34 25.72 13.53 -19.97
CA ALA A 34 26.51 12.31 -20.17
C ALA A 34 25.66 11.25 -20.92
N SER A 35 26.29 10.56 -21.87
CA SER A 35 25.61 9.44 -22.58
C SER A 35 25.37 8.30 -21.62
N VAL A 36 24.09 7.95 -21.42
CA VAL A 36 23.68 6.86 -20.54
C VAL A 36 23.52 5.59 -21.35
N SER A 37 24.15 4.50 -20.88
CA SER A 37 24.08 3.19 -21.53
C SER A 37 24.23 2.07 -20.50
N GLY A 38 23.84 0.86 -20.87
CA GLY A 38 24.03 -0.34 -20.06
C GLY A 38 22.79 -1.21 -19.96
N THR A 39 22.89 -2.26 -19.15
CA THR A 39 21.77 -3.15 -18.88
C THR A 39 21.22 -2.87 -17.49
N VAL A 40 19.91 -2.70 -17.38
CA VAL A 40 19.17 -2.49 -16.13
C VAL A 40 18.40 -3.74 -15.80
N GLU A 41 18.55 -4.25 -14.59
CA GLU A 41 17.72 -5.34 -14.07
C GLU A 41 16.57 -4.76 -13.23
N LEU A 42 15.33 -4.96 -13.70
CA LEU A 42 14.09 -4.56 -13.01
C LEU A 42 13.41 -5.79 -12.42
N TRP A 43 13.14 -5.78 -11.11
CA TRP A 43 12.28 -6.77 -10.45
C TRP A 43 10.96 -6.13 -10.06
N HIS A 44 9.84 -6.82 -10.36
CA HIS A 44 8.51 -6.38 -9.99
C HIS A 44 7.60 -7.56 -9.61
N PHE A 45 6.57 -7.29 -8.83
CA PHE A 45 5.63 -8.29 -8.32
C PHE A 45 4.54 -8.69 -9.33
N PHE A 46 4.23 -7.87 -10.32
CA PHE A 46 3.20 -8.13 -11.32
C PHE A 46 3.45 -9.43 -12.08
N THR A 47 2.36 -10.09 -12.48
CA THR A 47 2.37 -11.35 -13.24
C THR A 47 1.40 -11.27 -14.42
N GLU A 48 1.49 -12.21 -15.34
CA GLU A 48 0.54 -12.37 -16.45
C GLU A 48 0.28 -11.06 -17.22
N ARG A 49 -1.00 -10.68 -17.38
CA ARG A 49 -1.43 -9.48 -18.12
C ARG A 49 -0.72 -8.20 -17.71
N GLU A 50 -0.49 -8.03 -16.43
CA GLU A 50 0.14 -6.82 -15.90
C GLU A 50 1.65 -6.79 -16.19
N ALA A 51 2.32 -7.93 -16.12
CA ALA A 51 3.72 -8.07 -16.53
C ALA A 51 3.87 -7.79 -18.03
N ASP A 52 2.95 -8.31 -18.87
CA ASP A 52 2.94 -8.04 -20.32
C ASP A 52 2.75 -6.54 -20.60
N ALA A 53 1.94 -5.84 -19.82
CA ALA A 53 1.74 -4.40 -19.94
C ALA A 53 3.04 -3.61 -19.65
N ILE A 54 3.77 -3.99 -18.61
CA ILE A 54 5.06 -3.40 -18.28
C ILE A 54 6.06 -3.64 -19.41
N ASP A 55 6.15 -4.88 -19.91
CA ASP A 55 7.05 -5.23 -21.03
C ASP A 55 6.78 -4.41 -22.30
N GLN A 56 5.50 -4.10 -22.59
CA GLN A 56 5.15 -3.23 -23.72
C GLN A 56 5.70 -1.81 -23.55
N VAL A 57 5.61 -1.23 -22.38
CA VAL A 57 6.10 0.14 -22.12
C VAL A 57 7.63 0.17 -22.01
N ILE A 58 8.25 -0.92 -21.52
CA ILE A 58 9.72 -1.08 -21.56
C ILE A 58 10.24 -1.12 -23.00
N LYS A 59 9.55 -1.79 -23.92
CA LYS A 59 9.93 -1.77 -25.35
C LYS A 59 9.86 -0.36 -25.95
N ASP A 60 8.87 0.45 -25.57
CA ASP A 60 8.80 1.85 -26.00
C ASP A 60 9.98 2.64 -25.43
N PHE A 61 10.35 2.42 -24.16
CA PHE A 61 11.53 3.02 -23.55
C PHE A 61 12.82 2.63 -24.28
N GLU A 62 13.04 1.34 -24.55
CA GLU A 62 14.23 0.87 -25.26
C GLU A 62 14.33 1.43 -26.69
N SER A 63 13.18 1.65 -27.35
CA SER A 63 13.12 2.25 -28.68
C SER A 63 13.58 3.71 -28.66
N SER A 64 13.27 4.45 -27.60
CA SER A 64 13.71 5.84 -27.40
C SER A 64 15.09 5.96 -26.76
N HIS A 65 15.59 4.90 -26.13
CA HIS A 65 16.88 4.82 -25.43
C HIS A 65 17.69 3.60 -25.91
N PRO A 66 18.14 3.56 -27.19
CA PRO A 66 18.71 2.37 -27.82
C PRO A 66 19.99 1.84 -27.15
N ASN A 67 20.66 2.67 -26.35
CA ASN A 67 21.89 2.30 -25.62
C ASN A 67 21.58 1.67 -24.24
N ILE A 68 20.32 1.60 -23.82
CA ILE A 68 19.90 0.97 -22.56
C ILE A 68 19.11 -0.29 -22.89
N LYS A 69 19.44 -1.39 -22.21
CA LYS A 69 18.69 -2.65 -22.24
C LYS A 69 18.08 -2.93 -20.88
N VAL A 70 16.87 -3.44 -20.87
CA VAL A 70 16.16 -3.77 -19.63
C VAL A 70 15.93 -5.28 -19.57
N THR A 71 16.34 -5.89 -18.47
CA THR A 71 15.99 -7.28 -18.15
C THR A 71 14.98 -7.28 -17.02
N VAL A 72 13.90 -8.01 -17.19
CA VAL A 72 12.77 -8.00 -16.26
C VAL A 72 12.67 -9.35 -15.54
N LYS A 73 12.44 -9.31 -14.22
CA LYS A 73 11.98 -10.46 -13.43
C LYS A 73 10.64 -10.13 -12.81
N SER A 74 9.60 -10.78 -13.30
CA SER A 74 8.23 -10.70 -12.78
C SER A 74 8.04 -11.60 -11.53
N GLY A 75 6.94 -11.40 -10.79
CA GLY A 75 6.58 -12.21 -9.63
C GLY A 75 7.57 -12.13 -8.47
N GLN A 76 8.29 -11.02 -8.33
CA GLN A 76 9.23 -10.75 -7.25
C GLN A 76 8.59 -9.83 -6.21
N ASP A 77 8.20 -10.39 -5.07
CA ASP A 77 7.63 -9.64 -3.96
C ASP A 77 8.69 -8.85 -3.17
N ASP A 78 8.23 -7.97 -2.28
CA ASP A 78 9.08 -7.10 -1.47
C ASP A 78 10.05 -7.87 -0.58
N SER A 79 9.68 -9.08 -0.13
CA SER A 79 10.56 -9.94 0.69
C SER A 79 11.75 -10.43 -0.12
N LYS A 80 11.52 -10.88 -1.37
CA LYS A 80 12.58 -11.32 -2.28
C LYS A 80 13.51 -10.16 -2.64
N VAL A 81 12.94 -8.98 -2.98
CA VAL A 81 13.73 -7.77 -3.27
C VAL A 81 14.58 -7.38 -2.07
N THR A 82 13.99 -7.33 -0.87
CA THR A 82 14.69 -6.97 0.37
C THR A 82 15.84 -7.93 0.68
N GLN A 83 15.59 -9.25 0.58
CA GLN A 83 16.62 -10.28 0.81
C GLN A 83 17.76 -10.18 -0.19
N ALA A 84 17.45 -10.00 -1.48
CA ALA A 84 18.47 -9.88 -2.53
C ALA A 84 19.33 -8.62 -2.35
N ILE A 85 18.73 -7.47 -2.01
CA ILE A 85 19.48 -6.23 -1.70
C ILE A 85 20.38 -6.45 -0.47
N GLY A 86 19.85 -7.10 0.57
CA GLY A 86 20.61 -7.42 1.78
C GLY A 86 21.82 -8.35 1.51
N ALA A 87 21.65 -9.32 0.61
CA ALA A 87 22.69 -10.25 0.19
C ALA A 87 23.69 -9.64 -0.82
N GLY A 88 23.49 -8.42 -1.30
CA GLY A 88 24.38 -7.73 -2.24
C GLY A 88 24.18 -8.11 -3.72
N ASN A 89 23.13 -8.86 -4.05
CA ASN A 89 22.79 -9.33 -5.39
C ASN A 89 21.37 -8.93 -5.84
N GLY A 90 20.86 -7.81 -5.29
CA GLY A 90 19.59 -7.24 -5.68
C GLY A 90 19.57 -6.69 -7.11
N PRO A 91 18.34 -6.39 -7.64
CA PRO A 91 18.19 -5.75 -8.94
C PRO A 91 18.74 -4.32 -8.94
N ASP A 92 18.89 -3.72 -10.12
CA ASP A 92 19.16 -2.28 -10.23
C ASP A 92 17.93 -1.48 -9.77
N ILE A 93 16.72 -1.93 -10.16
CA ILE A 93 15.44 -1.32 -9.76
C ILE A 93 14.56 -2.36 -9.10
N GLY A 94 14.04 -2.04 -7.90
CA GLY A 94 12.93 -2.74 -7.27
C GLY A 94 11.63 -1.96 -7.46
N LEU A 95 10.56 -2.65 -7.85
CA LEU A 95 9.21 -2.12 -7.86
C LEU A 95 8.41 -2.86 -6.79
N SER A 96 7.87 -2.09 -5.83
CA SER A 96 7.08 -2.58 -4.71
C SER A 96 5.61 -2.26 -4.88
N TYR A 97 4.74 -3.14 -4.37
CA TYR A 97 3.29 -2.90 -4.27
C TYR A 97 2.90 -2.08 -3.03
N SER A 98 3.85 -1.79 -2.14
CA SER A 98 3.55 -1.13 -0.87
C SER A 98 4.35 0.15 -0.69
N THR A 99 3.64 1.26 -0.47
CA THR A 99 4.23 2.55 -0.08
C THR A 99 4.81 2.52 1.34
N ASP A 100 4.40 1.56 2.16
CA ASP A 100 4.80 1.47 3.57
C ASP A 100 6.28 1.14 3.76
N ILE A 101 6.92 0.52 2.75
CA ILE A 101 8.35 0.19 2.82
C ILE A 101 9.28 1.39 2.60
N VAL A 102 8.78 2.53 2.09
CA VAL A 102 9.60 3.70 1.76
C VAL A 102 10.44 4.15 2.94
N GLY A 103 9.83 4.30 4.11
CA GLY A 103 10.55 4.73 5.30
C GLY A 103 11.69 3.79 5.68
N LYS A 104 11.44 2.49 5.66
CA LYS A 104 12.42 1.44 5.95
C LYS A 104 13.56 1.42 4.92
N PHE A 105 13.26 1.53 3.63
CA PHE A 105 14.26 1.48 2.58
C PHE A 105 15.10 2.75 2.52
N CYS A 106 14.49 3.91 2.78
CA CYS A 106 15.19 5.17 2.93
C CYS A 106 16.14 5.19 4.14
N SER A 107 15.64 4.82 5.32
CA SER A 107 16.42 4.88 6.56
C SER A 107 17.59 3.88 6.55
N SER A 108 17.37 2.66 6.05
CA SER A 108 18.43 1.64 5.93
C SER A 108 19.39 1.87 4.76
N GLY A 109 19.08 2.81 3.86
CA GLY A 109 19.85 3.02 2.63
C GLY A 109 19.74 1.86 1.64
N ALA A 110 18.74 0.96 1.76
CA ALA A 110 18.52 -0.13 0.82
C ALA A 110 18.18 0.40 -0.58
N TRP A 111 17.42 1.47 -0.65
CA TRP A 111 17.24 2.29 -1.84
C TRP A 111 18.01 3.60 -1.69
N VAL A 112 18.61 4.05 -2.79
CA VAL A 112 19.40 5.28 -2.80
C VAL A 112 18.50 6.52 -2.79
N ASP A 113 19.01 7.63 -2.27
CA ASP A 113 18.35 8.93 -2.38
C ASP A 113 18.36 9.39 -3.85
N LEU A 114 17.19 9.58 -4.42
CA LEU A 114 16.99 10.02 -5.80
C LEU A 114 17.04 11.55 -5.95
N THR A 115 17.07 12.30 -4.86
CA THR A 115 17.10 13.77 -4.86
C THR A 115 18.22 14.35 -5.75
N PRO A 116 19.46 13.80 -5.75
CA PRO A 116 20.52 14.30 -6.65
C PRO A 116 20.18 14.12 -8.13
N TYR A 117 19.56 13.01 -8.54
CA TYR A 117 19.12 12.77 -9.91
C TYR A 117 17.98 13.70 -10.33
N ILE A 118 17.00 13.88 -9.46
CA ILE A 118 15.84 14.76 -9.63
C ILE A 118 16.32 16.20 -9.86
N ASN A 119 17.25 16.68 -9.03
CA ASN A 119 17.80 18.04 -9.11
C ASN A 119 18.62 18.23 -10.37
N ARG A 120 19.49 17.27 -10.72
CA ARG A 120 20.30 17.31 -11.94
C ARG A 120 19.42 17.43 -13.19
N ASP A 121 18.41 16.59 -13.28
CA ASP A 121 17.54 16.50 -14.46
C ASP A 121 16.39 17.51 -14.39
N LYS A 122 16.32 18.33 -13.33
CA LYS A 122 15.28 19.35 -13.10
C LYS A 122 13.86 18.78 -13.23
N VAL A 123 13.63 17.58 -12.67
CA VAL A 123 12.30 16.95 -12.67
C VAL A 123 11.35 17.78 -11.84
N ASP A 124 10.27 18.26 -12.47
CA ASP A 124 9.21 18.98 -11.75
C ASP A 124 8.32 17.98 -10.99
N LEU A 125 8.54 17.88 -9.69
CA LEU A 125 7.73 16.99 -8.83
C LEU A 125 6.28 17.48 -8.66
N ASN A 126 5.95 18.74 -9.05
CA ASN A 126 4.56 19.22 -8.98
C ASN A 126 3.68 18.61 -10.06
N GLN A 127 4.26 17.98 -11.09
CA GLN A 127 3.49 17.17 -12.03
C GLN A 127 2.88 15.93 -11.39
N LEU A 128 3.43 15.45 -10.25
CA LEU A 128 2.90 14.32 -9.50
C LEU A 128 1.76 14.78 -8.57
N ASN A 129 0.75 13.94 -8.38
CA ASN A 129 -0.28 14.18 -7.37
C ASN A 129 0.34 14.35 -5.98
N ALA A 130 -0.22 15.23 -5.15
CA ALA A 130 0.33 15.56 -3.83
C ALA A 130 0.44 14.32 -2.91
N THR A 131 -0.56 13.43 -2.94
CA THR A 131 -0.58 12.20 -2.13
C THR A 131 0.54 11.26 -2.56
N THR A 132 0.68 10.99 -3.86
CA THR A 132 1.75 10.11 -4.37
C THR A 132 3.14 10.67 -4.10
N ARG A 133 3.27 11.99 -4.14
CA ARG A 133 4.50 12.67 -3.79
C ARG A 133 4.86 12.53 -2.32
N SER A 134 3.86 12.57 -1.42
CA SER A 134 4.09 12.48 0.03
C SER A 134 4.57 11.10 0.47
N TYR A 135 3.99 10.02 -0.02
CA TYR A 135 4.36 8.67 0.42
C TYR A 135 5.68 8.15 -0.20
N THR A 136 6.27 8.88 -1.16
CA THR A 136 7.57 8.50 -1.77
C THR A 136 8.77 9.19 -1.13
N GLU A 137 8.56 9.92 -0.04
CA GLU A 137 9.59 10.65 0.71
C GLU A 137 9.61 10.22 2.18
N PHE A 138 10.80 10.15 2.76
CA PHE A 138 10.98 9.90 4.19
C PHE A 138 12.23 10.60 4.73
N GLY A 139 12.09 11.31 5.87
CA GLY A 139 13.20 11.99 6.52
C GLY A 139 13.90 13.03 5.64
N GLY A 140 13.17 13.71 4.78
CA GLY A 140 13.69 14.71 3.83
C GLY A 140 14.45 14.13 2.63
N LYS A 141 14.39 12.80 2.42
CA LYS A 141 14.98 12.10 1.27
C LYS A 141 13.87 11.48 0.42
N ARG A 142 14.07 11.50 -0.89
CA ARG A 142 13.20 10.81 -1.82
C ARG A 142 13.89 9.57 -2.34
N CYS A 143 13.55 8.41 -1.77
CA CYS A 143 14.17 7.14 -2.15
C CYS A 143 13.32 6.32 -3.13
N ALA A 144 12.14 6.82 -3.48
CA ALA A 144 11.26 6.20 -4.44
C ALA A 144 10.59 7.25 -5.34
N MET A 145 10.17 6.79 -6.52
CA MET A 145 9.21 7.50 -7.38
C MET A 145 7.91 6.70 -7.46
N PRO A 146 6.75 7.37 -7.52
CA PRO A 146 5.47 6.67 -7.64
C PRO A 146 5.31 6.13 -9.06
N PHE A 147 5.07 4.82 -9.19
CA PHE A 147 4.84 4.17 -10.48
C PHE A 147 3.39 4.32 -10.94
N LEU A 148 2.47 3.70 -10.22
CA LEU A 148 1.02 3.88 -10.34
C LEU A 148 0.43 4.01 -8.92
N ALA A 149 -0.78 4.51 -8.82
CA ALA A 149 -1.50 4.62 -7.56
C ALA A 149 -2.67 3.64 -7.53
N ASP A 150 -3.08 3.26 -6.30
CA ASP A 150 -4.29 2.50 -6.04
C ASP A 150 -5.23 3.36 -5.19
N ALA A 151 -6.49 3.40 -5.57
CA ALA A 151 -7.55 4.06 -4.83
C ALA A 151 -8.60 3.03 -4.42
N TYR A 152 -8.89 2.95 -3.13
CA TYR A 152 -9.85 1.98 -2.60
C TYR A 152 -11.23 2.60 -2.49
N GLY A 153 -12.20 1.87 -3.01
CA GLY A 153 -13.62 2.22 -2.97
C GLY A 153 -14.46 1.01 -2.59
N MET A 154 -15.73 1.12 -2.83
CA MET A 154 -16.70 0.08 -2.56
C MET A 154 -17.30 -0.44 -3.87
N PHE A 155 -17.25 -1.74 -4.08
CA PHE A 155 -18.02 -2.44 -5.10
C PHE A 155 -19.32 -2.98 -4.51
N TYR A 156 -20.42 -2.89 -5.25
CA TYR A 156 -21.70 -3.45 -4.82
C TYR A 156 -22.41 -4.19 -5.96
N ASN A 157 -23.06 -5.29 -5.62
CA ASN A 157 -23.79 -6.14 -6.57
C ASN A 157 -25.18 -5.57 -6.83
N LYS A 158 -25.41 -5.02 -8.04
CA LYS A 158 -26.66 -4.35 -8.41
C LYS A 158 -27.88 -5.28 -8.38
N ASP A 159 -27.71 -6.55 -8.76
CA ASP A 159 -28.83 -7.52 -8.76
C ASP A 159 -29.25 -7.89 -7.32
N LEU A 160 -28.29 -8.03 -6.39
CA LEU A 160 -28.59 -8.25 -4.97
C LEU A 160 -29.23 -7.00 -4.34
N PHE A 161 -28.77 -5.81 -4.67
CA PHE A 161 -29.38 -4.54 -4.22
C PHE A 161 -30.82 -4.41 -4.70
N ALA A 162 -31.06 -4.63 -5.99
CA ALA A 162 -32.42 -4.58 -6.54
C ALA A 162 -33.34 -5.61 -5.88
N LYS A 163 -32.86 -6.84 -5.64
CA LYS A 163 -33.62 -7.89 -4.94
C LYS A 163 -33.96 -7.52 -3.49
N ALA A 164 -33.08 -6.79 -2.81
CA ALA A 164 -33.28 -6.31 -1.44
C ALA A 164 -34.06 -4.99 -1.37
N GLY A 165 -34.44 -4.38 -2.53
CA GLY A 165 -35.13 -3.10 -2.59
C GLY A 165 -34.26 -1.91 -2.17
N ILE A 166 -32.93 -2.01 -2.36
CA ILE A 166 -31.98 -0.95 -2.05
C ILE A 166 -31.72 -0.13 -3.34
N ALA A 167 -31.95 1.17 -3.26
CA ALA A 167 -31.92 2.05 -4.45
C ALA A 167 -30.52 2.41 -4.95
N GLY A 168 -29.52 2.37 -4.09
CA GLY A 168 -28.15 2.76 -4.44
C GLY A 168 -27.15 2.46 -3.32
N PRO A 169 -25.86 2.81 -3.53
CA PRO A 169 -24.82 2.52 -2.57
C PRO A 169 -24.96 3.34 -1.27
N PRO A 170 -24.64 2.77 -0.10
CA PRO A 170 -24.63 3.49 1.17
C PRO A 170 -23.55 4.58 1.17
N LYS A 171 -23.84 5.71 1.81
CA LYS A 171 -22.92 6.84 1.96
C LYS A 171 -22.35 6.95 3.38
N THR A 172 -23.05 6.36 4.34
CA THR A 172 -22.62 6.36 5.74
C THR A 172 -22.41 4.94 6.27
N LEU A 173 -21.64 4.82 7.35
CA LEU A 173 -21.42 3.51 8.03
C LEU A 173 -22.74 2.93 8.58
N ASP A 174 -23.68 3.80 8.97
CA ASP A 174 -25.01 3.37 9.42
C ASP A 174 -25.84 2.80 8.26
N GLU A 175 -25.85 3.49 7.11
CA GLU A 175 -26.49 2.99 5.88
C GLU A 175 -25.85 1.67 5.43
N LEU A 176 -24.49 1.56 5.46
CA LEU A 176 -23.80 0.31 5.16
C LEU A 176 -24.24 -0.82 6.10
N THR A 177 -24.39 -0.52 7.39
CA THR A 177 -24.85 -1.49 8.39
C THR A 177 -26.27 -1.99 8.07
N GLU A 178 -27.19 -1.09 7.76
CA GLU A 178 -28.58 -1.45 7.43
C GLU A 178 -28.65 -2.23 6.11
N ASP A 179 -27.91 -1.80 5.10
CA ASP A 179 -27.88 -2.49 3.81
C ASP A 179 -27.20 -3.87 3.93
N ALA A 180 -26.12 -3.98 4.70
CA ALA A 180 -25.48 -5.26 4.99
C ALA A 180 -26.46 -6.26 5.63
N LYS A 181 -27.28 -5.81 6.57
CA LYS A 181 -28.31 -6.64 7.20
C LYS A 181 -29.40 -7.08 6.20
N LYS A 182 -29.91 -6.15 5.38
CA LYS A 182 -30.94 -6.44 4.35
C LYS A 182 -30.46 -7.40 3.28
N LEU A 183 -29.19 -7.28 2.87
CA LEU A 183 -28.55 -8.11 1.84
C LEU A 183 -28.17 -9.52 2.35
N THR A 184 -28.15 -9.70 3.66
CA THR A 184 -27.73 -10.98 4.27
C THR A 184 -28.84 -12.02 4.18
N VAL A 185 -28.52 -13.19 3.65
CA VAL A 185 -29.40 -14.35 3.56
C VAL A 185 -28.82 -15.47 4.43
N ARG A 186 -29.68 -16.09 5.25
CA ARG A 186 -29.35 -17.26 6.06
C ARG A 186 -30.03 -18.51 5.50
N ASN A 187 -29.38 -19.65 5.67
CA ASN A 187 -29.97 -20.96 5.44
C ASN A 187 -30.99 -21.32 6.54
N SER A 188 -31.75 -22.38 6.34
CA SER A 188 -32.73 -22.87 7.32
C SER A 188 -32.11 -23.27 8.67
N ASP A 189 -30.82 -23.63 8.67
CA ASP A 189 -30.05 -23.96 9.89
C ASP A 189 -29.42 -22.73 10.57
N GLY A 190 -29.71 -21.51 10.07
CA GLY A 190 -29.17 -20.25 10.57
C GLY A 190 -27.77 -19.90 10.08
N SER A 191 -27.10 -20.78 9.35
CA SER A 191 -25.79 -20.48 8.74
C SER A 191 -25.90 -19.40 7.66
N LEU A 192 -24.80 -18.67 7.39
CA LEU A 192 -24.77 -17.64 6.38
C LEU A 192 -24.73 -18.27 4.97
N LYS A 193 -25.58 -17.80 4.08
CA LYS A 193 -25.61 -18.16 2.64
C LYS A 193 -25.06 -17.04 1.79
N THR A 194 -25.47 -15.80 2.05
CA THR A 194 -24.96 -14.58 1.43
C THR A 194 -24.76 -13.57 2.55
N VAL A 195 -23.65 -12.85 2.51
CA VAL A 195 -23.31 -11.79 3.46
C VAL A 195 -23.39 -10.45 2.76
N GLY A 196 -24.08 -9.48 3.34
CA GLY A 196 -24.21 -8.16 2.75
C GLY A 196 -22.86 -7.44 2.67
N PHE A 197 -22.18 -7.34 3.80
CA PHE A 197 -20.81 -6.89 3.94
C PHE A 197 -20.11 -7.74 4.99
N LEU A 198 -18.92 -8.28 4.72
CA LEU A 198 -18.20 -9.15 5.65
C LEU A 198 -17.18 -8.28 6.44
N PRO A 199 -17.47 -7.92 7.72
CA PRO A 199 -16.74 -6.88 8.42
C PRO A 199 -15.47 -7.38 9.15
N LEU A 200 -14.81 -8.44 8.68
CA LEU A 200 -13.61 -8.96 9.31
C LEU A 200 -12.35 -8.29 8.73
N TYR A 201 -11.44 -7.85 9.61
CA TYR A 201 -10.17 -7.22 9.22
C TYR A 201 -9.18 -8.14 8.48
N ASP A 202 -9.41 -9.43 8.50
CA ASP A 202 -8.64 -10.44 7.79
C ASP A 202 -9.41 -11.03 6.59
N PHE A 203 -10.31 -10.24 6.00
CA PHE A 203 -11.03 -10.59 4.79
C PHE A 203 -10.66 -9.64 3.66
N TYR A 204 -9.99 -10.17 2.63
CA TYR A 204 -9.57 -9.43 1.45
C TYR A 204 -8.98 -8.06 1.82
N GLU A 205 -9.48 -6.99 1.22
CA GLU A 205 -8.99 -5.63 1.41
C GLU A 205 -9.61 -4.89 2.63
N ASN A 206 -10.15 -5.60 3.60
CA ASN A 206 -10.75 -4.97 4.80
C ASN A 206 -9.71 -4.55 5.86
N ALA A 207 -8.47 -4.34 5.49
CA ALA A 207 -7.45 -3.87 6.43
C ALA A 207 -7.83 -2.54 7.10
N ALA A 208 -7.30 -2.32 8.31
CA ALA A 208 -7.56 -1.08 9.05
C ALA A 208 -7.18 0.18 8.26
N ALA A 209 -6.11 0.11 7.46
CA ALA A 209 -5.66 1.21 6.61
C ALA A 209 -6.73 1.60 5.58
N HIS A 210 -7.36 0.59 4.98
CA HIS A 210 -8.38 0.83 3.96
C HIS A 210 -9.69 1.40 4.53
N LEU A 211 -10.00 1.09 5.79
CA LEU A 211 -11.19 1.58 6.47
C LEU A 211 -10.97 2.89 7.26
N ALA A 212 -9.74 3.25 7.60
CA ALA A 212 -9.42 4.46 8.35
C ALA A 212 -10.01 5.75 7.74
N PRO A 213 -10.01 5.95 6.40
CA PRO A 213 -10.61 7.13 5.78
C PRO A 213 -12.09 7.31 6.09
N ALA A 214 -12.84 6.24 6.28
CA ALA A 214 -14.28 6.29 6.61
C ALA A 214 -14.58 7.10 7.88
N VAL A 215 -13.64 7.13 8.83
CA VAL A 215 -13.76 7.87 10.10
C VAL A 215 -12.71 9.00 10.21
N GLY A 216 -11.79 9.09 9.26
CA GLY A 216 -10.66 10.02 9.28
C GLY A 216 -9.64 9.75 10.36
N ALA A 217 -9.43 8.48 10.70
CA ALA A 217 -8.50 8.09 11.73
C ALA A 217 -7.05 8.39 11.33
N LYS A 218 -6.28 8.94 12.25
CA LYS A 218 -4.86 9.23 12.08
C LYS A 218 -4.02 8.07 12.63
N TRP A 219 -3.02 7.67 11.87
CA TRP A 219 -2.05 6.67 12.30
C TRP A 219 -1.01 7.23 13.26
N LEU A 220 -0.55 8.45 12.96
CA LEU A 220 0.50 9.13 13.70
C LEU A 220 0.03 10.48 14.20
N THR A 221 0.56 10.89 15.32
CA THR A 221 0.48 12.25 15.86
C THR A 221 1.46 13.17 15.11
N ASP A 222 1.34 14.48 15.29
CA ASP A 222 2.20 15.46 14.63
C ASP A 222 3.69 15.34 15.06
N ASP A 223 3.99 14.74 16.24
CA ASP A 223 5.34 14.42 16.70
C ASP A 223 5.81 13.01 16.27
N GLY A 224 5.08 12.37 15.37
CA GLY A 224 5.46 11.09 14.74
C GLY A 224 5.27 9.85 15.60
N LYS A 225 4.54 9.96 16.72
CA LYS A 225 4.18 8.81 17.55
C LYS A 225 2.87 8.18 17.06
N SER A 226 2.60 6.97 17.52
CA SER A 226 1.32 6.31 17.27
C SER A 226 0.14 7.15 17.79
N ALA A 227 -0.92 7.23 17.00
CA ALA A 227 -2.18 7.84 17.37
C ALA A 227 -3.31 6.81 17.57
N VAL A 228 -3.03 5.49 17.44
CA VAL A 228 -4.08 4.48 17.50
C VAL A 228 -4.78 4.38 18.84
N GLY A 229 -4.12 4.78 19.93
CA GLY A 229 -4.71 4.83 21.26
C GLY A 229 -5.26 6.20 21.66
N THR A 230 -4.95 7.26 20.93
CA THR A 230 -5.29 8.64 21.30
C THR A 230 -6.27 9.31 20.36
N ASP A 231 -6.33 8.92 19.08
CA ASP A 231 -7.32 9.42 18.13
C ASP A 231 -8.67 8.69 18.33
N PRO A 232 -9.75 9.42 18.72
CA PRO A 232 -11.05 8.83 18.97
C PRO A 232 -11.69 8.19 17.72
N ALA A 233 -11.24 8.54 16.53
CA ALA A 233 -11.75 7.98 15.29
C ALA A 233 -11.50 6.46 15.21
N TRP A 234 -10.38 5.95 15.72
CA TRP A 234 -10.14 4.51 15.82
C TRP A 234 -11.18 3.81 16.69
N LYS A 235 -11.52 4.39 17.85
CA LYS A 235 -12.57 3.83 18.68
C LYS A 235 -13.92 3.81 17.97
N THR A 236 -14.24 4.84 17.20
CA THR A 236 -15.46 4.90 16.38
C THR A 236 -15.50 3.77 15.37
N LEU A 237 -14.44 3.61 14.58
CA LEU A 237 -14.32 2.55 13.57
C LEU A 237 -14.45 1.15 14.19
N LEU A 238 -13.71 0.90 15.26
CA LEU A 238 -13.66 -0.40 15.89
C LEU A 238 -15.00 -0.77 16.55
N THR A 239 -15.67 0.22 17.16
CA THR A 239 -16.99 0.02 17.75
C THR A 239 -18.04 -0.32 16.67
N TRP A 240 -18.04 0.44 15.57
CA TRP A 240 -18.91 0.16 14.42
C TRP A 240 -18.68 -1.25 13.88
N GLN A 241 -17.44 -1.60 13.58
CA GLN A 241 -17.07 -2.91 13.05
C GLN A 241 -17.49 -4.04 13.99
N LYS A 242 -17.19 -3.90 15.30
CA LYS A 242 -17.52 -4.91 16.30
C LYS A 242 -19.02 -5.13 16.43
N ASN A 243 -19.82 -4.04 16.40
CA ASN A 243 -21.27 -4.15 16.45
C ASN A 243 -21.82 -4.97 15.28
N LEU A 244 -21.25 -4.79 14.08
CA LEU A 244 -21.65 -5.55 12.91
C LEU A 244 -21.17 -7.02 13.00
N VAL A 245 -19.96 -7.26 13.48
CA VAL A 245 -19.45 -8.62 13.76
C VAL A 245 -20.35 -9.34 14.76
N ASP A 246 -20.78 -8.67 15.83
CA ASP A 246 -21.64 -9.25 16.86
C ASP A 246 -23.04 -9.57 16.33
N TRP A 247 -23.58 -8.73 15.45
CA TRP A 247 -24.87 -9.01 14.80
C TRP A 247 -24.84 -10.27 13.94
N TYR A 248 -23.74 -10.51 13.20
CA TYR A 248 -23.56 -11.76 12.43
C TYR A 248 -23.26 -12.96 13.33
N GLY A 249 -22.52 -12.73 14.42
CA GLY A 249 -21.82 -13.72 15.22
C GLY A 249 -20.46 -14.07 14.65
N TYR A 250 -19.38 -13.80 15.39
CA TYR A 250 -18.00 -14.03 14.94
C TYR A 250 -17.76 -15.46 14.43
N ALA A 251 -18.27 -16.48 15.14
CA ALA A 251 -18.15 -17.87 14.71
C ALA A 251 -18.86 -18.16 13.38
N ASN A 252 -20.01 -17.52 13.11
CA ASN A 252 -20.71 -17.65 11.83
C ASN A 252 -19.90 -17.01 10.69
N LEU A 253 -19.34 -15.81 10.93
CA LEU A 253 -18.51 -15.12 9.93
C LEU A 253 -17.24 -15.91 9.61
N THR A 254 -16.53 -16.41 10.61
CA THR A 254 -15.31 -17.21 10.39
C THR A 254 -15.58 -18.51 9.65
N LYS A 255 -16.70 -19.20 9.98
CA LYS A 255 -17.15 -20.39 9.25
C LYS A 255 -17.50 -20.06 7.79
N PHE A 256 -18.21 -18.97 7.56
CA PHE A 256 -18.55 -18.51 6.21
C PHE A 256 -17.30 -18.15 5.41
N LYS A 257 -16.40 -17.34 5.98
CA LYS A 257 -15.14 -16.94 5.36
C LYS A 257 -14.28 -18.13 4.94
N ALA A 258 -14.21 -19.17 5.76
CA ALA A 258 -13.42 -20.37 5.46
C ALA A 258 -13.90 -21.16 4.22
N GLY A 259 -15.11 -20.90 3.73
CA GLY A 259 -15.66 -21.50 2.51
C GLY A 259 -15.58 -20.60 1.27
N LEU A 260 -14.94 -19.44 1.37
CA LEU A 260 -14.80 -18.50 0.25
C LEU A 260 -13.51 -18.77 -0.55
N GLY A 261 -13.55 -18.39 -1.83
CA GLY A 261 -12.38 -18.47 -2.69
C GLY A 261 -11.34 -17.39 -2.41
N ASP A 262 -10.16 -17.56 -2.99
CA ASP A 262 -9.08 -16.57 -2.90
C ASP A 262 -9.46 -15.27 -3.60
N GLU A 263 -8.93 -14.17 -3.08
CA GLU A 263 -9.26 -12.82 -3.52
C GLU A 263 -9.06 -12.60 -5.02
N PHE A 264 -7.92 -13.00 -5.56
CA PHE A 264 -7.55 -12.78 -6.97
C PHE A 264 -7.96 -13.92 -7.90
N SER A 265 -8.71 -14.91 -7.40
CA SER A 265 -9.21 -16.03 -8.19
C SER A 265 -10.59 -15.76 -8.80
N ALA A 266 -10.97 -16.58 -9.78
CA ALA A 266 -12.32 -16.57 -10.35
C ALA A 266 -13.40 -16.95 -9.31
N ASP A 267 -13.03 -17.52 -8.18
CA ASP A 267 -13.91 -17.88 -7.06
C ASP A 267 -14.01 -16.78 -5.99
N ASN A 268 -13.54 -15.56 -6.29
CA ASN A 268 -13.70 -14.40 -5.42
C ASN A 268 -15.17 -14.26 -4.95
N ALA A 269 -15.36 -14.05 -3.66
CA ALA A 269 -16.68 -14.07 -3.01
C ALA A 269 -17.66 -13.03 -3.56
N PHE A 270 -17.18 -11.84 -3.96
CA PHE A 270 -17.99 -10.81 -4.59
C PHE A 270 -18.39 -11.22 -6.01
N GLN A 271 -17.45 -11.74 -6.79
CA GLN A 271 -17.70 -12.24 -8.15
C GLN A 271 -18.72 -13.38 -8.17
N LYS A 272 -18.73 -14.23 -7.14
CA LYS A 272 -19.70 -15.31 -6.96
C LYS A 272 -21.03 -14.86 -6.35
N GLY A 273 -21.19 -13.60 -5.96
CA GLY A 273 -22.38 -13.08 -5.31
C GLY A 273 -22.59 -13.65 -3.88
N GLN A 274 -21.54 -14.18 -3.26
CA GLN A 274 -21.56 -14.64 -1.87
C GLN A 274 -21.46 -13.46 -0.89
N VAL A 275 -20.73 -12.39 -1.28
CA VAL A 275 -20.64 -11.12 -0.58
C VAL A 275 -21.20 -10.03 -1.50
N ALA A 276 -22.18 -9.25 -0.99
CA ALA A 276 -22.89 -8.28 -1.82
C ALA A 276 -22.17 -6.92 -1.95
N ILE A 277 -21.38 -6.55 -0.94
CA ILE A 277 -20.58 -5.32 -0.88
C ILE A 277 -19.15 -5.72 -0.53
N ASN A 278 -18.19 -5.28 -1.34
CA ASN A 278 -16.75 -5.54 -1.14
C ASN A 278 -15.97 -4.22 -1.21
N ILE A 279 -14.97 -4.08 -0.34
CA ILE A 279 -13.97 -3.01 -0.46
C ILE A 279 -12.85 -3.53 -1.35
N ASP A 280 -12.45 -2.74 -2.36
CA ASP A 280 -11.40 -3.13 -3.29
C ASP A 280 -10.88 -1.89 -4.03
N ALA A 281 -9.76 -2.03 -4.75
CA ALA A 281 -9.25 -0.94 -5.56
C ALA A 281 -9.63 -1.11 -7.05
N GLU A 282 -9.29 -0.11 -7.85
CA GLU A 282 -9.67 -0.04 -9.27
C GLU A 282 -9.16 -1.20 -10.13
N TYR A 283 -8.05 -1.85 -9.74
CA TYR A 283 -7.56 -3.05 -10.45
C TYR A 283 -8.60 -4.17 -10.50
N ARG A 284 -9.54 -4.22 -9.53
CA ARG A 284 -10.65 -5.17 -9.54
C ARG A 284 -11.51 -5.07 -10.80
N LEU A 285 -11.58 -3.91 -11.45
CA LEU A 285 -12.30 -3.73 -12.72
C LEU A 285 -11.78 -4.67 -13.81
N ALA A 286 -10.45 -4.88 -13.87
CA ALA A 286 -9.86 -5.81 -14.82
C ALA A 286 -10.24 -7.27 -14.50
N PHE A 287 -10.15 -7.67 -13.22
CA PHE A 287 -10.56 -9.01 -12.79
C PHE A 287 -12.04 -9.27 -13.05
N LEU A 288 -12.92 -8.30 -12.78
CA LEU A 288 -14.35 -8.43 -13.08
C LEU A 288 -14.61 -8.60 -14.56
N LYS A 289 -13.92 -7.84 -15.40
CA LYS A 289 -14.03 -7.97 -16.87
C LYS A 289 -13.62 -9.36 -17.36
N ASP A 290 -12.54 -9.89 -16.81
CA ASP A 290 -11.95 -11.15 -17.29
C ASP A 290 -12.63 -12.38 -16.67
N GLN A 291 -12.98 -12.34 -15.38
CA GLN A 291 -13.44 -13.51 -14.61
C GLN A 291 -14.94 -13.51 -14.34
N ALA A 292 -15.62 -12.36 -14.37
CA ALA A 292 -17.06 -12.24 -14.09
C ALA A 292 -17.78 -11.24 -15.01
N PRO A 293 -17.66 -11.37 -16.36
CA PRO A 293 -18.14 -10.36 -17.30
C PRO A 293 -19.67 -10.18 -17.30
N SER A 294 -20.43 -11.10 -16.71
CA SER A 294 -21.89 -11.00 -16.57
C SER A 294 -22.35 -10.36 -15.27
N LEU A 295 -21.44 -10.10 -14.32
CA LEU A 295 -21.80 -9.51 -13.03
C LEU A 295 -22.20 -8.05 -13.22
N LYS A 296 -23.40 -7.70 -12.73
CA LYS A 296 -23.85 -6.32 -12.70
C LYS A 296 -23.42 -5.68 -11.37
N TYR A 297 -22.41 -4.87 -11.42
CA TYR A 297 -21.88 -4.17 -10.26
C TYR A 297 -21.95 -2.65 -10.41
N GLY A 298 -21.71 -1.96 -9.34
CA GLY A 298 -21.42 -0.53 -9.31
C GLY A 298 -20.26 -0.25 -8.38
N VAL A 299 -19.66 0.93 -8.56
CA VAL A 299 -18.57 1.46 -7.76
C VAL A 299 -19.04 2.70 -7.02
N ALA A 300 -18.56 2.91 -5.80
CA ALA A 300 -18.81 4.10 -5.01
C ALA A 300 -17.63 4.38 -4.06
N PRO A 301 -17.47 5.62 -3.56
CA PRO A 301 -16.57 5.89 -2.44
C PRO A 301 -16.92 5.07 -1.21
N LEU A 302 -15.95 4.92 -0.29
CA LEU A 302 -16.22 4.27 0.99
C LEU A 302 -17.30 5.03 1.76
N PRO A 303 -18.26 4.31 2.40
CA PRO A 303 -19.20 4.94 3.33
C PRO A 303 -18.43 5.55 4.51
N ALA A 304 -18.84 6.73 4.94
CA ALA A 304 -18.12 7.48 5.97
C ALA A 304 -18.93 7.56 7.29
N SER A 305 -18.27 7.93 8.38
CA SER A 305 -18.93 8.14 9.68
C SER A 305 -19.97 9.27 9.66
N ASP A 306 -19.79 10.22 8.74
CA ASP A 306 -20.74 11.27 8.46
C ASP A 306 -20.68 11.70 6.98
N ALA A 307 -21.75 12.35 6.50
CA ALA A 307 -21.90 12.71 5.09
C ALA A 307 -20.85 13.72 4.58
N SER A 308 -20.23 14.52 5.47
CA SER A 308 -19.20 15.52 5.07
C SER A 308 -17.89 14.86 4.67
N ARG A 309 -17.65 13.63 5.12
CA ARG A 309 -16.45 12.84 4.81
C ARG A 309 -16.64 11.92 3.59
N TYR A 310 -17.87 11.77 3.10
CA TYR A 310 -18.13 10.91 1.95
C TYR A 310 -17.40 11.42 0.69
N GLY A 311 -16.97 10.52 -0.16
CA GLY A 311 -16.26 10.81 -1.41
C GLY A 311 -14.79 10.46 -1.40
N GLY A 312 -14.22 10.12 -0.24
CA GLY A 312 -12.84 9.67 -0.10
C GLY A 312 -12.72 8.16 -0.01
N GLY A 313 -11.47 7.69 0.00
CA GLY A 313 -11.06 6.32 0.21
C GLY A 313 -9.61 6.22 0.68
N TYR A 314 -9.10 5.02 0.81
CA TYR A 314 -7.68 4.80 1.03
C TYR A 314 -6.92 4.94 -0.28
N VAL A 315 -5.76 5.58 -0.24
CA VAL A 315 -4.87 5.76 -1.38
C VAL A 315 -3.50 5.21 -1.02
N THR A 316 -2.99 4.35 -1.87
CA THR A 316 -1.64 3.81 -1.82
C THR A 316 -1.08 3.74 -3.24
N GLY A 317 -0.20 2.82 -3.53
CA GLY A 317 0.26 2.58 -4.90
C GLY A 317 1.57 1.83 -4.98
N ASN A 318 2.03 1.73 -6.19
CA ASN A 318 3.26 1.05 -6.53
C ASN A 318 4.39 2.06 -6.64
N ILE A 319 5.55 1.71 -6.15
CA ILE A 319 6.71 2.60 -6.06
C ILE A 319 7.96 1.94 -6.62
N MET A 320 8.85 2.73 -7.19
CA MET A 320 10.12 2.27 -7.76
C MET A 320 11.30 2.95 -7.07
N GLY A 321 12.34 2.19 -6.76
CA GLY A 321 13.58 2.70 -6.21
C GLY A 321 14.81 2.06 -6.81
N ILE A 322 15.95 2.76 -6.75
CA ILE A 322 17.25 2.25 -7.16
C ILE A 322 17.90 1.54 -5.96
N SER A 323 18.28 0.29 -6.12
CA SER A 323 18.97 -0.46 -5.07
C SER A 323 20.37 0.11 -4.80
N LYS A 324 20.81 0.08 -3.54
CA LYS A 324 22.16 0.53 -3.14
C LYS A 324 23.31 -0.20 -3.89
N ASN A 325 23.03 -1.40 -4.41
CA ASN A 325 23.98 -2.24 -5.13
C ASN A 325 23.76 -2.20 -6.65
N ALA A 326 22.96 -1.26 -7.16
CA ALA A 326 22.70 -1.12 -8.59
C ALA A 326 24.02 -1.01 -9.38
N LYS A 327 24.12 -1.80 -10.45
CA LYS A 327 25.30 -1.84 -11.31
C LYS A 327 25.32 -0.66 -12.28
N ASN A 328 24.13 -0.24 -12.73
CA ASN A 328 23.93 0.84 -13.70
C ASN A 328 22.93 1.88 -13.19
N PRO A 329 23.23 2.62 -12.10
CA PRO A 329 22.27 3.52 -11.45
C PRO A 329 21.80 4.66 -12.35
N GLU A 330 22.63 5.14 -13.30
CA GLU A 330 22.22 6.17 -14.26
C GLU A 330 21.18 5.65 -15.27
N ALA A 331 21.38 4.45 -15.78
CA ALA A 331 20.41 3.81 -16.68
C ALA A 331 19.12 3.42 -15.92
N ALA A 332 19.26 2.99 -14.66
CA ALA A 332 18.13 2.74 -13.78
C ALA A 332 17.31 4.01 -13.54
N TRP A 333 17.96 5.14 -13.27
CA TRP A 333 17.27 6.42 -13.15
C TRP A 333 16.57 6.85 -14.43
N ALA A 334 17.20 6.66 -15.59
CA ALA A 334 16.57 6.98 -16.88
C ALA A 334 15.26 6.20 -17.08
N LEU A 335 15.24 4.91 -16.72
CA LEU A 335 14.04 4.08 -16.79
C LEU A 335 12.98 4.51 -15.76
N ILE A 336 13.37 4.74 -14.50
CA ILE A 336 12.44 5.22 -13.47
C ILE A 336 11.81 6.54 -13.89
N LYS A 337 12.61 7.50 -14.33
CA LYS A 337 12.13 8.80 -14.79
C LYS A 337 11.10 8.64 -15.92
N TYR A 338 11.38 7.81 -16.91
CA TYR A 338 10.46 7.54 -18.01
C TYR A 338 9.14 6.94 -17.52
N LEU A 339 9.20 5.88 -16.70
CA LEU A 339 8.01 5.18 -16.24
C LEU A 339 7.15 5.97 -15.25
N THR A 340 7.70 7.04 -14.64
CA THR A 340 7.01 7.76 -13.56
C THR A 340 6.72 9.23 -13.88
N THR A 341 7.32 9.80 -14.96
CA THR A 341 7.15 11.22 -15.29
C THR A 341 6.90 11.51 -16.78
N ASP A 342 7.00 10.50 -17.65
CA ASP A 342 6.55 10.64 -19.03
C ASP A 342 5.04 10.37 -19.09
N ASP A 343 4.26 11.40 -19.39
CA ASP A 343 2.79 11.31 -19.36
C ASP A 343 2.24 10.24 -20.32
N ALA A 344 2.88 10.03 -21.48
CA ALA A 344 2.43 9.02 -22.43
C ALA A 344 2.67 7.60 -21.88
N ALA A 345 3.82 7.36 -21.26
CA ALA A 345 4.16 6.11 -20.60
C ALA A 345 3.23 5.82 -19.41
N VAL A 346 3.03 6.82 -18.54
CA VAL A 346 2.16 6.72 -17.35
C VAL A 346 0.71 6.47 -17.77
N THR A 347 0.19 7.21 -18.75
CA THR A 347 -1.19 7.01 -19.27
C THR A 347 -1.36 5.62 -19.87
N LYS A 348 -0.38 5.17 -20.68
CA LYS A 348 -0.41 3.82 -21.29
C LYS A 348 -0.40 2.72 -20.24
N LEU A 349 0.49 2.80 -19.25
CA LEU A 349 0.53 1.87 -18.11
C LEU A 349 -0.79 1.82 -17.35
N ALA A 350 -1.31 2.99 -16.96
CA ALA A 350 -2.57 3.10 -16.23
C ALA A 350 -3.74 2.47 -17.01
N GLY A 351 -3.81 2.70 -18.33
CA GLY A 351 -4.84 2.12 -19.19
C GLY A 351 -4.74 0.60 -19.33
N LEU A 352 -3.52 0.04 -19.42
CA LEU A 352 -3.26 -1.39 -19.58
C LEU A 352 -3.44 -2.17 -18.28
N ILE A 353 -2.89 -1.66 -17.17
CA ILE A 353 -2.91 -2.32 -15.86
C ILE A 353 -4.25 -2.08 -15.15
N LYS A 354 -4.90 -0.95 -15.40
CA LYS A 354 -6.09 -0.46 -14.69
C LYS A 354 -5.79 0.02 -13.27
N ASN A 355 -4.64 0.68 -13.09
CA ASN A 355 -4.31 1.43 -11.88
C ASN A 355 -4.39 2.95 -12.14
N VAL A 356 -4.60 3.75 -11.09
CA VAL A 356 -4.68 5.21 -11.20
C VAL A 356 -3.32 5.79 -11.59
N PRO A 357 -3.23 6.67 -12.61
CA PRO A 357 -1.99 7.32 -12.96
C PRO A 357 -1.54 8.31 -11.89
N THR A 358 -0.24 8.57 -11.83
CA THR A 358 0.38 9.39 -10.77
C THR A 358 0.67 10.83 -11.19
N THR A 359 0.71 11.13 -12.50
CA THR A 359 0.89 12.51 -12.98
C THR A 359 -0.45 13.22 -13.16
N THR A 360 -0.48 14.51 -12.84
CA THR A 360 -1.71 15.33 -12.94
C THR A 360 -2.28 15.38 -14.34
N LYS A 361 -1.43 15.33 -15.37
CA LYS A 361 -1.84 15.32 -16.77
C LYS A 361 -2.45 13.98 -17.17
N SER A 362 -1.84 12.85 -16.77
CA SER A 362 -2.40 11.53 -17.04
C SER A 362 -3.71 11.28 -16.28
N ILE A 363 -3.84 11.81 -15.05
CA ILE A 363 -5.11 11.79 -14.29
C ILE A 363 -6.23 12.47 -15.08
N ALA A 364 -5.92 13.56 -15.78
CA ALA A 364 -6.91 14.33 -16.58
C ALA A 364 -7.11 13.74 -18.00
N ASP A 365 -6.43 12.65 -18.38
CA ASP A 365 -6.51 12.07 -19.71
C ASP A 365 -7.94 11.58 -20.02
N PRO A 366 -8.57 12.07 -21.13
CA PRO A 366 -9.94 11.72 -21.46
C PRO A 366 -10.14 10.22 -21.78
N THR A 367 -9.12 9.51 -22.22
CA THR A 367 -9.22 8.08 -22.54
C THR A 367 -9.37 7.23 -21.27
N LEU A 368 -8.73 7.62 -20.19
CA LEU A 368 -8.87 6.98 -18.87
C LEU A 368 -10.21 7.36 -18.22
N ASN A 369 -10.65 8.59 -18.38
CA ASN A 369 -11.89 9.10 -17.81
C ASN A 369 -13.15 8.69 -18.61
N ALA A 370 -13.01 8.02 -19.75
CA ALA A 370 -14.14 7.53 -20.55
C ALA A 370 -14.89 6.35 -19.91
N ASP A 371 -14.21 5.57 -19.08
CA ASP A 371 -14.80 4.49 -18.31
C ASP A 371 -15.33 5.05 -16.97
N PRO A 372 -16.67 5.08 -16.75
CA PRO A 372 -17.26 5.72 -15.58
C PRO A 372 -16.90 5.01 -14.27
N ASP A 373 -16.68 3.69 -14.29
CA ASP A 373 -16.29 2.93 -13.10
C ASP A 373 -14.83 3.24 -12.74
N PHE A 374 -13.92 3.33 -13.73
CA PHE A 374 -12.53 3.74 -13.49
C PHE A 374 -12.44 5.22 -13.06
N LYS A 375 -13.24 6.08 -13.70
CA LYS A 375 -13.33 7.50 -13.30
C LYS A 375 -13.75 7.67 -11.83
N ALA A 376 -14.62 6.84 -11.31
CA ALA A 376 -15.01 6.90 -9.90
C ALA A 376 -13.79 6.71 -8.97
N PHE A 377 -12.85 5.86 -9.31
CA PHE A 377 -11.60 5.70 -8.56
C PHE A 377 -10.66 6.89 -8.72
N ILE A 378 -10.57 7.48 -9.92
CA ILE A 378 -9.86 8.75 -10.11
C ILE A 378 -10.46 9.87 -9.23
N ASP A 379 -11.78 9.93 -9.12
CA ASP A 379 -12.46 10.91 -8.27
C ASP A 379 -12.18 10.64 -6.77
N ILE A 380 -12.19 9.38 -6.33
CA ILE A 380 -11.77 8.98 -4.97
C ILE A 380 -10.32 9.38 -4.73
N PHE A 381 -9.41 9.07 -5.65
CA PHE A 381 -7.99 9.42 -5.54
C PHE A 381 -7.76 10.92 -5.35
N ASN A 382 -8.51 11.75 -6.06
CA ASN A 382 -8.42 13.22 -6.00
C ASN A 382 -9.22 13.83 -4.84
N SER A 383 -9.98 13.04 -4.08
CA SER A 383 -10.82 13.56 -3.00
C SER A 383 -9.97 14.10 -1.84
N PRO A 384 -10.30 15.27 -1.29
CA PRO A 384 -9.63 15.80 -0.09
C PRO A 384 -9.90 14.95 1.17
N ASN A 385 -10.89 14.05 1.12
CA ASN A 385 -11.20 13.11 2.20
C ASN A 385 -10.44 11.78 2.09
N SER A 386 -9.69 11.57 1.00
CA SER A 386 -8.84 10.39 0.85
C SER A 386 -7.61 10.49 1.72
N GLN A 387 -7.16 9.34 2.20
CA GLN A 387 -6.02 9.23 3.12
C GLN A 387 -5.06 8.15 2.64
N THR A 388 -3.79 8.31 3.00
CA THR A 388 -2.74 7.31 2.85
C THR A 388 -2.11 7.02 4.21
N THR A 389 -1.42 5.91 4.33
CA THR A 389 -0.61 5.61 5.50
C THR A 389 0.70 6.39 5.46
N PRO A 390 1.14 6.98 6.59
CA PRO A 390 2.41 7.69 6.62
C PRO A 390 3.59 6.71 6.56
N PRO A 391 4.65 7.01 5.79
CA PRO A 391 5.89 6.22 5.81
C PRO A 391 6.51 6.18 7.21
N SER A 392 7.08 5.03 7.58
CA SER A 392 7.77 4.81 8.86
C SER A 392 9.11 4.11 8.63
N ALA A 393 10.13 4.41 9.47
CA ALA A 393 11.39 3.68 9.45
C ALA A 393 11.20 2.18 9.76
N SER A 394 10.16 1.81 10.50
CA SER A 394 9.77 0.42 10.75
C SER A 394 9.09 -0.26 9.54
N GLY A 395 8.85 0.47 8.45
CA GLY A 395 8.03 -0.01 7.34
C GLY A 395 6.60 -0.30 7.79
N PRO A 396 5.95 -1.40 7.31
CA PRO A 396 4.57 -1.75 7.66
C PRO A 396 4.39 -2.28 9.10
N ALA A 397 5.47 -2.52 9.85
CA ALA A 397 5.41 -3.20 11.15
C ALA A 397 4.45 -2.55 12.16
N TYR A 398 4.29 -1.23 12.11
CA TYR A 398 3.36 -0.52 13.00
C TYR A 398 1.89 -0.84 12.67
N GLN A 399 1.54 -0.98 11.39
CA GLN A 399 0.20 -1.37 10.94
C GLN A 399 -0.07 -2.84 11.24
N GLU A 400 0.91 -3.72 10.99
CA GLU A 400 0.83 -5.15 11.30
C GLU A 400 0.61 -5.39 12.79
N THR A 401 1.33 -4.65 13.65
CA THR A 401 1.16 -4.70 15.12
C THR A 401 -0.25 -4.31 15.52
N PHE A 402 -0.78 -3.23 14.97
CA PHE A 402 -2.16 -2.83 15.22
C PHE A 402 -3.14 -3.86 14.66
N GLY A 403 -2.89 -4.43 13.49
CA GLY A 403 -3.68 -5.50 12.88
C GLY A 403 -3.85 -6.71 13.80
N GLN A 404 -2.79 -7.15 14.50
CA GLN A 404 -2.88 -8.26 15.47
C GLN A 404 -3.83 -7.93 16.62
N PHE A 405 -3.82 -6.70 17.10
CA PHE A 405 -4.80 -6.23 18.11
C PHE A 405 -6.22 -6.31 17.54
N LEU A 406 -6.45 -5.86 16.30
CA LEU A 406 -7.77 -5.87 15.66
C LEU A 406 -8.35 -7.29 15.53
N LEU A 407 -7.52 -8.27 15.14
CA LEU A 407 -7.92 -9.68 15.09
C LEU A 407 -8.36 -10.21 16.46
N THR A 408 -7.66 -9.79 17.51
CA THR A 408 -7.99 -10.15 18.89
C THR A 408 -9.30 -9.48 19.34
N TYR A 409 -9.48 -8.20 18.98
CA TYR A 409 -10.67 -7.43 19.32
C TYR A 409 -11.93 -7.95 18.60
N GLN A 410 -11.88 -8.14 17.30
CA GLN A 410 -13.02 -8.65 16.53
C GLN A 410 -13.49 -10.05 17.02
N ALA A 411 -12.57 -10.86 17.51
CA ALA A 411 -12.86 -12.17 18.09
C ALA A 411 -13.50 -12.10 19.49
N GLY A 412 -13.71 -10.89 20.06
CA GLY A 412 -14.31 -10.69 21.38
C GLY A 412 -13.41 -11.03 22.56
N LYS A 413 -12.08 -11.11 22.33
CA LYS A 413 -11.10 -11.42 23.40
C LYS A 413 -10.65 -10.18 24.18
N VAL A 414 -10.91 -8.98 23.69
CA VAL A 414 -10.66 -7.71 24.38
C VAL A 414 -11.95 -7.24 25.04
N LYS A 415 -11.96 -7.13 26.36
CA LYS A 415 -13.14 -6.74 27.15
C LYS A 415 -13.32 -5.23 27.27
N ASP A 416 -12.22 -4.50 27.38
CA ASP A 416 -12.19 -3.04 27.46
C ASP A 416 -11.41 -2.48 26.27
N LEU A 417 -12.15 -1.85 25.35
CA LEU A 417 -11.56 -1.29 24.15
C LEU A 417 -10.58 -0.15 24.43
N ASN A 418 -10.85 0.68 25.44
CA ASN A 418 -9.95 1.80 25.75
C ASN A 418 -8.60 1.29 26.29
N ALA A 419 -8.65 0.31 27.22
CA ALA A 419 -7.43 -0.33 27.71
C ALA A 419 -6.68 -1.06 26.60
N GLY A 420 -7.41 -1.77 25.73
CA GLY A 420 -6.85 -2.49 24.58
C GLY A 420 -6.17 -1.55 23.58
N LEU A 421 -6.80 -0.42 23.24
CA LEU A 421 -6.20 0.60 22.36
C LEU A 421 -4.95 1.24 22.98
N ALA A 422 -4.98 1.52 24.29
CA ALA A 422 -3.81 2.06 24.98
C ALA A 422 -2.62 1.09 24.98
N ASP A 423 -2.87 -0.22 25.10
CA ASP A 423 -1.83 -1.23 25.03
C ASP A 423 -1.33 -1.46 23.58
N ALA A 424 -2.21 -1.44 22.61
CA ALA A 424 -1.85 -1.49 21.19
C ALA A 424 -0.97 -0.29 20.79
N ASP A 425 -1.32 0.91 21.25
CA ASP A 425 -0.54 2.12 21.02
C ASP A 425 0.90 2.02 21.55
N LYS A 426 1.08 1.49 22.76
CA LYS A 426 2.42 1.23 23.32
C LYS A 426 3.21 0.24 22.47
N GLN A 427 2.57 -0.84 21.99
CA GLN A 427 3.22 -1.84 21.14
C GLN A 427 3.61 -1.24 19.79
N VAL A 428 2.71 -0.48 19.16
CA VAL A 428 2.98 0.25 17.91
C VAL A 428 4.16 1.21 18.10
N ASN A 429 4.15 2.03 19.15
CA ASN A 429 5.28 2.93 19.43
C ASN A 429 6.60 2.17 19.64
N SER A 430 6.56 1.00 20.28
CA SER A 430 7.75 0.17 20.49
C SER A 430 8.36 -0.33 19.17
N VAL A 431 7.54 -0.85 18.23
CA VAL A 431 8.06 -1.32 16.94
C VAL A 431 8.55 -0.17 16.06
N MET A 432 7.94 1.02 16.16
CA MET A 432 8.39 2.21 15.45
C MET A 432 9.79 2.67 15.92
N GLN A 433 10.06 2.59 17.22
CA GLN A 433 11.38 2.92 17.80
C GLN A 433 12.47 1.92 17.39
N LEU A 434 12.14 0.64 17.19
CA LEU A 434 13.10 -0.38 16.77
C LEU A 434 13.50 -0.26 15.29
N GLY A 435 12.72 0.42 14.47
CA GLY A 435 12.98 0.62 13.06
C GLY A 435 13.75 1.91 12.72
N GLY A 436 13.96 2.80 13.71
CA GLY A 436 14.59 4.11 13.55
C GLY A 436 16.08 4.17 13.85
#